data_9ce9aabbf9448d0635132fc3191b8efe
#
_entry.id   9ce9aabbf9448d0635132fc3191b8efe
#
_cell.length_a   1.000
_cell.length_b   1.000
_cell.length_c   1.000
_cell.angle_alpha   90.00
_cell.angle_beta   90.00
_cell.angle_gamma   90.00
#
_symmetry.space_group_name_H-M   'P 1'
#
loop_
_entity.id
_entity.type
_entity.pdbx_description
1 polymer ?
#
loop_
_entity_poly.entity_id
_entity_poly.type
_entity_poly.pdbx_seq_one_letter_code
_entity_poly.pdbx_strand_id
1 'polypeptide(L)'
;VSQLVLDKLRERFGATILETHSDHGDDTAVVDPGQWKVICTFLREDPALDFDMPVDLCGVDYPSRGATGRMEVVMHLYSVSRKHRIRLKARVGDEDMDGAEIESVTSIWPGMNWLEREVWDMSGVRFRGHPDLRRILMYPEFEGHPLQRTYPADRTQPLVEYRTEEEAGLPLHKIEPFGPDEGMPFGRLGPHPRTDRD
;
A
#
# COMPACT_ATOMS: atom_id res chain seq x y z
N VAL A 1 15.80 20.43 4.94
CA VAL A 1 16.82 19.57 4.34
C VAL A 1 16.40 19.12 2.95
N SER A 2 15.11 19.08 2.65
CA SER A 2 14.60 18.63 1.35
C SER A 2 14.21 19.77 0.41
N GLN A 3 14.44 21.04 0.76
CA GLN A 3 14.19 22.18 -0.12
C GLN A 3 14.87 22.01 -1.49
N LEU A 4 16.08 21.45 -1.49
CA LEU A 4 16.81 21.08 -2.70
C LEU A 4 15.98 20.15 -3.62
N VAL A 5 15.25 19.18 -3.04
CA VAL A 5 14.41 18.25 -3.80
C VAL A 5 13.26 18.96 -4.47
N LEU A 6 12.56 19.82 -3.71
CA LEU A 6 11.44 20.62 -4.25
C LEU A 6 11.89 21.59 -5.34
N ASP A 7 13.03 22.23 -5.16
CA ASP A 7 13.60 23.16 -6.14
C ASP A 7 13.96 22.44 -7.45
N LYS A 8 14.62 21.29 -7.37
CA LYS A 8 14.92 20.44 -8.53
C LYS A 8 13.66 19.93 -9.24
N LEU A 9 12.65 19.53 -8.49
CA LEU A 9 11.36 19.12 -9.07
C LEU A 9 10.69 20.27 -9.83
N ARG A 10 10.65 21.47 -9.24
CA ARG A 10 10.09 22.65 -9.89
C ARG A 10 10.88 23.06 -11.14
N GLU A 11 12.21 23.04 -11.05
CA GLU A 11 13.08 23.39 -12.18
C GLU A 11 12.88 22.44 -13.38
N ARG A 12 12.79 21.12 -13.10
CA ARG A 12 12.71 20.13 -14.16
C ARG A 12 11.30 19.91 -14.71
N PHE A 13 10.29 19.95 -13.85
CA PHE A 13 8.92 19.55 -14.20
C PHE A 13 7.93 20.72 -14.23
N GLY A 14 8.30 21.88 -13.70
CA GLY A 14 7.51 23.11 -13.82
C GLY A 14 6.03 22.92 -13.47
N ALA A 15 5.17 23.12 -14.48
CA ALA A 15 3.71 23.10 -14.29
C ALA A 15 3.12 21.75 -13.91
N THR A 16 3.86 20.64 -14.02
CA THR A 16 3.39 19.32 -13.59
C THR A 16 3.51 19.11 -12.07
N ILE A 17 4.24 19.99 -11.38
CA ILE A 17 4.22 20.10 -9.93
C ILE A 17 3.10 21.07 -9.56
N LEU A 18 1.96 20.52 -9.16
CA LEU A 18 0.73 21.28 -8.93
C LEU A 18 0.81 22.13 -7.65
N GLU A 19 1.42 21.58 -6.61
CA GLU A 19 1.50 22.20 -5.30
C GLU A 19 2.74 21.69 -4.56
N THR A 20 3.34 22.54 -3.73
CA THR A 20 4.41 22.12 -2.80
C THR A 20 4.24 22.81 -1.48
N HIS A 21 4.47 22.08 -0.39
CA HIS A 21 4.46 22.60 0.98
C HIS A 21 5.45 21.85 1.88
N SER A 22 5.79 22.45 3.02
CA SER A 22 6.71 21.86 4.00
C SER A 22 6.10 21.92 5.41
N ASP A 23 4.86 21.45 5.51
CA ASP A 23 4.15 21.46 6.78
C ASP A 23 4.78 20.48 7.78
N HIS A 24 4.98 20.95 9.01
CA HIS A 24 5.59 20.16 10.09
C HIS A 24 6.99 19.61 9.79
N GLY A 25 7.69 20.19 8.80
CA GLY A 25 9.02 19.75 8.40
C GLY A 25 9.03 18.60 7.38
N ASP A 26 7.86 18.21 6.87
CA ASP A 26 7.70 17.20 5.83
C ASP A 26 7.50 17.85 4.46
N ASP A 27 8.57 17.89 3.67
CA ASP A 27 8.50 18.42 2.31
C ASP A 27 7.62 17.54 1.43
N THR A 28 6.63 18.16 0.83
CA THR A 28 5.59 17.49 0.03
C THR A 28 5.48 18.13 -1.33
N ALA A 29 5.35 17.31 -2.37
CA ALA A 29 5.01 17.74 -3.72
C ALA A 29 3.75 17.02 -4.20
N VAL A 30 2.75 17.79 -4.62
CA VAL A 30 1.56 17.27 -5.32
C VAL A 30 1.85 17.34 -6.80
N VAL A 31 1.76 16.20 -7.48
CA VAL A 31 2.18 16.05 -8.87
C VAL A 31 1.03 15.62 -9.78
N ASP A 32 1.14 15.93 -11.06
CA ASP A 32 0.23 15.42 -12.08
C ASP A 32 0.34 13.88 -12.15
N PRO A 33 -0.75 13.11 -11.98
CA PRO A 33 -0.74 11.66 -12.07
C PRO A 33 -0.23 11.13 -13.41
N GLY A 34 -0.38 11.89 -14.51
CA GLY A 34 0.16 11.54 -15.82
C GLY A 34 1.70 11.58 -15.89
N GLN A 35 2.35 12.28 -14.96
CA GLN A 35 3.82 12.37 -14.87
C GLN A 35 4.41 11.59 -13.69
N TRP A 36 3.57 10.86 -12.96
CA TRP A 36 3.95 10.14 -11.74
C TRP A 36 5.20 9.28 -11.91
N LYS A 37 5.18 8.37 -12.88
CA LYS A 37 6.27 7.44 -13.11
C LYS A 37 7.56 8.13 -13.57
N VAL A 38 7.44 9.15 -14.40
CA VAL A 38 8.59 9.95 -14.90
C VAL A 38 9.25 10.69 -13.74
N ILE A 39 8.45 11.29 -12.85
CA ILE A 39 8.95 11.97 -11.66
C ILE A 39 9.62 10.98 -10.70
N CYS A 40 9.01 9.82 -10.47
CA CYS A 40 9.60 8.76 -9.65
C CYS A 40 10.94 8.26 -10.22
N THR A 41 11.01 8.07 -11.53
CA THR A 41 12.27 7.68 -12.21
C THR A 41 13.35 8.74 -12.00
N PHE A 42 13.01 10.00 -12.17
CA PHE A 42 13.95 11.09 -11.91
C PHE A 42 14.46 11.13 -10.47
N LEU A 43 13.55 10.98 -9.51
CA LEU A 43 13.93 10.96 -8.08
C LEU A 43 14.87 9.79 -7.75
N ARG A 44 14.71 8.66 -8.42
CA ARG A 44 15.58 7.49 -8.25
C ARG A 44 16.94 7.66 -8.91
N GLU A 45 16.98 8.22 -10.12
CA GLU A 45 18.18 8.22 -10.98
C GLU A 45 19.07 9.46 -10.81
N ASP A 46 18.54 10.60 -10.33
CA ASP A 46 19.37 11.81 -10.10
C ASP A 46 20.37 11.56 -8.96
N PRO A 47 21.70 11.63 -9.24
CA PRO A 47 22.71 11.31 -8.23
C PRO A 47 22.72 12.23 -7.02
N ALA A 48 22.14 13.44 -7.13
CA ALA A 48 22.01 14.35 -5.99
C ALA A 48 20.79 14.05 -5.13
N LEU A 49 19.81 13.29 -5.67
CA LEU A 49 18.58 12.91 -4.98
C LEU A 49 18.66 11.47 -4.47
N ASP A 50 18.96 10.51 -5.35
CA ASP A 50 19.20 9.10 -5.06
C ASP A 50 18.19 8.49 -4.06
N PHE A 51 16.88 8.62 -4.38
CA PHE A 51 15.82 8.02 -3.56
C PHE A 51 15.77 6.51 -3.78
N ASP A 52 16.56 5.78 -3.03
CA ASP A 52 16.73 4.33 -3.13
C ASP A 52 15.75 3.54 -2.28
N MET A 53 15.13 4.17 -1.28
CA MET A 53 14.23 3.51 -0.33
C MET A 53 12.81 4.08 -0.40
N PRO A 54 11.86 3.40 -1.06
CA PRO A 54 10.44 3.65 -0.85
C PRO A 54 10.06 3.18 0.56
N VAL A 55 9.49 4.09 1.34
CA VAL A 55 9.15 3.83 2.75
C VAL A 55 7.73 3.33 2.87
N ASP A 56 6.81 4.01 2.16
CA ASP A 56 5.38 3.70 2.24
C ASP A 56 4.63 4.21 1.00
N LEU A 57 3.50 3.57 0.70
CA LEU A 57 2.52 4.00 -0.28
C LEU A 57 1.13 3.76 0.28
N CYS A 58 0.32 4.80 0.38
CA CYS A 58 -1.07 4.67 0.85
C CYS A 58 -2.04 5.44 -0.03
N GLY A 59 -3.33 5.03 0.02
CA GLY A 59 -4.45 5.71 -0.62
C GLY A 59 -5.29 6.44 0.43
N VAL A 60 -5.68 7.68 0.14
CA VAL A 60 -6.55 8.48 1.02
C VAL A 60 -7.77 8.93 0.24
N ASP A 61 -8.97 8.61 0.75
CA ASP A 61 -10.25 8.99 0.13
C ASP A 61 -10.77 10.32 0.67
N TYR A 62 -10.97 11.27 -0.24
CA TYR A 62 -11.54 12.60 0.02
C TYR A 62 -12.84 12.82 -0.76
N PRO A 63 -13.97 12.27 -0.33
CA PRO A 63 -15.24 12.39 -1.07
C PRO A 63 -15.66 13.83 -1.35
N SER A 64 -15.25 14.78 -0.50
CA SER A 64 -15.56 16.19 -0.65
C SER A 64 -14.83 16.90 -1.81
N ARG A 65 -13.80 16.28 -2.40
CA ARG A 65 -13.06 16.84 -3.54
C ARG A 65 -13.77 16.61 -4.88
N GLY A 66 -14.66 15.63 -4.97
CA GLY A 66 -15.41 15.33 -6.18
C GLY A 66 -14.51 15.12 -7.42
N ALA A 67 -14.88 15.77 -8.53
CA ALA A 67 -14.18 15.66 -9.81
C ALA A 67 -12.71 16.13 -9.80
N THR A 68 -12.22 16.74 -8.72
CA THR A 68 -10.84 17.24 -8.63
C THR A 68 -9.83 16.23 -8.09
N GLY A 69 -10.17 14.94 -8.15
CA GLY A 69 -9.32 13.85 -7.67
C GLY A 69 -9.70 13.42 -6.27
N ARG A 70 -10.72 12.59 -6.20
CA ARG A 70 -11.26 12.04 -4.95
C ARG A 70 -10.21 11.25 -4.17
N MET A 71 -9.47 10.39 -4.86
CA MET A 71 -8.40 9.61 -4.24
C MET A 71 -7.08 10.35 -4.32
N GLU A 72 -6.33 10.31 -3.24
CA GLU A 72 -4.96 10.80 -3.18
C GLU A 72 -4.02 9.63 -2.91
N VAL A 73 -3.15 9.34 -3.84
CA VAL A 73 -2.05 8.38 -3.67
C VAL A 73 -0.89 9.12 -3.03
N VAL A 74 -0.45 8.67 -1.88
CA VAL A 74 0.61 9.29 -1.09
C VAL A 74 1.78 8.33 -0.98
N MET A 75 2.95 8.75 -1.44
CA MET A 75 4.18 7.96 -1.38
C MET A 75 5.25 8.68 -0.57
N HIS A 76 5.88 7.95 0.32
CA HIS A 76 7.01 8.41 1.10
C HIS A 76 8.31 7.79 0.59
N LEU A 77 9.26 8.64 0.22
CA LEU A 77 10.58 8.23 -0.24
C LEU A 77 11.66 8.72 0.72
N TYR A 78 12.67 7.90 0.89
CA TYR A 78 13.87 8.22 1.66
C TYR A 78 15.13 7.88 0.85
N SER A 79 16.13 8.74 0.95
CA SER A 79 17.47 8.48 0.42
C SER A 79 18.40 8.11 1.58
N VAL A 80 18.87 6.88 1.59
CA VAL A 80 19.79 6.40 2.64
C VAL A 80 21.14 7.10 2.55
N SER A 81 21.62 7.29 1.30
CA SER A 81 22.92 7.93 1.04
C SER A 81 22.91 9.43 1.34
N ARG A 82 21.83 10.14 0.97
CA ARG A 82 21.68 11.59 1.11
C ARG A 82 20.97 12.02 2.39
N LYS A 83 20.35 11.10 3.12
CA LYS A 83 19.64 11.33 4.41
C LYS A 83 18.55 12.39 4.30
N HIS A 84 17.82 12.40 3.20
CA HIS A 84 16.65 13.26 3.00
C HIS A 84 15.41 12.44 2.64
N ARG A 85 14.25 13.05 2.81
CA ARG A 85 12.96 12.43 2.52
C ARG A 85 12.08 13.37 1.70
N ILE A 86 11.13 12.80 1.00
CA ILE A 86 10.07 13.54 0.33
C ILE A 86 8.76 12.75 0.40
N ARG A 87 7.65 13.47 0.48
CA ARG A 87 6.31 12.95 0.28
C ARG A 87 5.83 13.38 -1.10
N LEU A 88 5.47 12.42 -1.94
CA LEU A 88 4.78 12.67 -3.21
C LEU A 88 3.31 12.39 -3.06
N LYS A 89 2.47 13.21 -3.68
CA LYS A 89 1.04 13.03 -3.74
C LYS A 89 0.54 13.17 -5.16
N ALA A 90 -0.38 12.29 -5.56
CA ALA A 90 -1.08 12.38 -6.83
C ALA A 90 -2.59 12.21 -6.59
N ARG A 91 -3.40 13.08 -7.23
CA ARG A 91 -4.86 13.05 -7.10
C ARG A 91 -5.44 12.34 -8.30
N VAL A 92 -6.25 11.31 -8.08
CA VAL A 92 -6.83 10.45 -9.12
C VAL A 92 -8.30 10.15 -8.83
N GLY A 93 -9.06 9.80 -9.88
CA GLY A 93 -10.47 9.45 -9.79
C GLY A 93 -11.39 10.66 -9.61
N ASP A 94 -12.61 10.50 -10.07
CA ASP A 94 -13.73 11.42 -9.85
C ASP A 94 -14.60 10.98 -8.65
N GLU A 95 -15.81 11.54 -8.53
CA GLU A 95 -16.77 11.23 -7.47
C GLU A 95 -17.13 9.73 -7.39
N ASP A 96 -17.22 9.08 -8.55
CA ASP A 96 -17.60 7.67 -8.70
C ASP A 96 -16.39 6.74 -8.77
N MET A 97 -15.18 7.24 -8.55
CA MET A 97 -13.91 6.54 -8.70
C MET A 97 -13.51 6.24 -10.15
N ASP A 98 -14.19 6.80 -11.14
CA ASP A 98 -13.78 6.71 -12.52
C ASP A 98 -12.44 7.42 -12.74
N GLY A 99 -11.53 6.75 -13.45
CA GLY A 99 -10.16 7.26 -13.62
C GLY A 99 -9.29 7.21 -12.36
N ALA A 100 -9.70 6.47 -11.32
CA ALA A 100 -8.87 6.23 -10.14
C ALA A 100 -7.72 5.26 -10.48
N GLU A 101 -6.82 5.72 -11.35
CA GLU A 101 -5.67 4.93 -11.80
C GLU A 101 -4.40 5.77 -11.92
N ILE A 102 -3.26 5.11 -11.70
CA ILE A 102 -1.93 5.70 -11.79
C ILE A 102 -0.95 4.67 -12.34
N GLU A 103 0.19 5.09 -12.88
CA GLU A 103 1.21 4.15 -13.35
C GLU A 103 1.93 3.46 -12.20
N SER A 104 2.15 2.16 -12.34
CA SER A 104 2.96 1.37 -11.40
C SER A 104 4.43 1.80 -11.42
N VAL A 105 5.02 1.86 -10.23
CA VAL A 105 6.46 2.13 -10.02
C VAL A 105 7.25 0.91 -9.59
N THR A 106 6.66 -0.28 -9.72
CA THR A 106 7.34 -1.56 -9.41
C THR A 106 8.60 -1.80 -10.24
N SER A 107 8.66 -1.24 -11.44
CA SER A 107 9.88 -1.30 -12.29
C SER A 107 11.03 -0.44 -11.76
N ILE A 108 10.74 0.54 -10.93
CA ILE A 108 11.73 1.44 -10.30
C ILE A 108 12.14 0.86 -8.95
N TRP A 109 11.15 0.47 -8.14
CA TRP A 109 11.34 -0.13 -6.83
C TRP A 109 10.51 -1.43 -6.71
N PRO A 110 11.12 -2.61 -6.83
CA PRO A 110 10.39 -3.89 -6.78
C PRO A 110 9.56 -4.09 -5.51
N GLY A 111 9.98 -3.51 -4.38
CA GLY A 111 9.24 -3.57 -3.12
C GLY A 111 7.86 -2.90 -3.16
N MET A 112 7.64 -1.97 -4.10
CA MET A 112 6.35 -1.32 -4.29
C MET A 112 5.24 -2.27 -4.75
N ASN A 113 5.59 -3.47 -5.26
CA ASN A 113 4.61 -4.48 -5.66
C ASN A 113 3.58 -4.76 -4.56
N TRP A 114 4.02 -4.91 -3.32
CA TRP A 114 3.16 -5.22 -2.19
C TRP A 114 2.29 -4.01 -1.78
N LEU A 115 2.88 -2.84 -1.74
CA LEU A 115 2.21 -1.60 -1.34
C LEU A 115 1.17 -1.15 -2.39
N GLU A 116 1.48 -1.29 -3.69
CA GLU A 116 0.51 -1.01 -4.75
C GLU A 116 -0.69 -1.96 -4.72
N ARG A 117 -0.46 -3.25 -4.43
CA ARG A 117 -1.54 -4.23 -4.24
C ARG A 117 -2.40 -3.87 -3.03
N GLU A 118 -1.79 -3.46 -1.92
CA GLU A 118 -2.51 -3.03 -0.72
C GLU A 118 -3.40 -1.81 -1.01
N VAL A 119 -2.85 -0.78 -1.65
CA VAL A 119 -3.62 0.41 -2.01
C VAL A 119 -4.77 0.07 -2.95
N TRP A 120 -4.53 -0.80 -3.94
CA TRP A 120 -5.62 -1.25 -4.81
C TRP A 120 -6.65 -2.06 -4.05
N ASP A 121 -6.24 -3.02 -3.23
CA ASP A 121 -7.15 -3.89 -2.48
C ASP A 121 -8.04 -3.11 -1.52
N MET A 122 -7.46 -2.17 -0.78
CA MET A 122 -8.15 -1.44 0.28
C MET A 122 -8.89 -0.19 -0.22
N SER A 123 -8.34 0.52 -1.20
CA SER A 123 -8.84 1.83 -1.65
C SER A 123 -9.38 1.84 -3.08
N GLY A 124 -9.06 0.84 -3.91
CA GLY A 124 -9.58 0.71 -5.27
C GLY A 124 -8.77 1.43 -6.35
N VAL A 125 -7.66 2.10 -6.01
CA VAL A 125 -6.82 2.76 -7.01
C VAL A 125 -6.08 1.72 -7.85
N ARG A 126 -6.25 1.79 -9.17
CA ARG A 126 -5.63 0.84 -10.10
C ARG A 126 -4.22 1.28 -10.50
N PHE A 127 -3.26 0.37 -10.43
CA PHE A 127 -1.88 0.61 -10.87
C PHE A 127 -1.63 0.03 -12.27
N ARG A 128 -1.58 0.90 -13.28
CA ARG A 128 -1.34 0.48 -14.67
C ARG A 128 0.08 -0.03 -14.84
N GLY A 129 0.22 -1.20 -15.47
CA GLY A 129 1.52 -1.85 -15.68
C GLY A 129 2.08 -2.57 -14.45
N HIS A 130 1.27 -2.74 -13.40
CA HIS A 130 1.64 -3.63 -12.29
C HIS A 130 1.69 -5.09 -12.78
N PRO A 131 2.74 -5.88 -12.43
CA PRO A 131 2.93 -7.22 -12.97
C PRO A 131 1.89 -8.25 -12.51
N ASP A 132 1.32 -8.08 -11.30
CA ASP A 132 0.35 -9.02 -10.72
C ASP A 132 -0.56 -8.30 -9.70
N LEU A 133 -1.52 -7.52 -10.20
CA LEU A 133 -2.44 -6.74 -9.38
C LEU A 133 -3.60 -7.61 -8.91
N ARG A 134 -3.44 -8.21 -7.74
CA ARG A 134 -4.44 -9.04 -7.05
C ARG A 134 -4.53 -8.66 -5.58
N ARG A 135 -5.63 -9.05 -4.92
CA ARG A 135 -5.83 -8.78 -3.48
C ARG A 135 -4.69 -9.35 -2.64
N ILE A 136 -4.41 -8.69 -1.53
CA ILE A 136 -3.34 -9.07 -0.61
C ILE A 136 -3.82 -9.15 0.84
N LEU A 137 -4.69 -8.27 1.27
CA LEU A 137 -5.25 -8.24 2.62
C LEU A 137 -6.63 -8.90 2.68
N MET A 138 -7.47 -8.62 1.68
CA MET A 138 -8.79 -9.23 1.58
C MET A 138 -8.72 -10.55 0.79
N TYR A 139 -9.65 -11.45 1.06
CA TYR A 139 -9.80 -12.69 0.31
C TYR A 139 -10.35 -12.42 -1.10
N PRO A 140 -10.13 -13.33 -2.09
CA PRO A 140 -10.44 -13.07 -3.51
C PRO A 140 -11.90 -12.71 -3.77
N GLU A 141 -12.83 -13.31 -3.04
CA GLU A 141 -14.28 -13.13 -3.20
C GLU A 141 -14.80 -11.88 -2.50
N PHE A 142 -13.94 -11.14 -1.78
CA PHE A 142 -14.34 -9.91 -1.10
C PHE A 142 -14.81 -8.86 -2.11
N GLU A 143 -15.99 -8.29 -1.87
CA GLU A 143 -16.59 -7.29 -2.75
C GLU A 143 -16.35 -5.87 -2.24
N GLY A 144 -15.80 -5.05 -3.13
CA GLY A 144 -15.52 -3.63 -2.87
C GLY A 144 -14.16 -3.37 -2.23
N HIS A 145 -13.97 -2.15 -1.73
CA HIS A 145 -12.72 -1.65 -1.18
C HIS A 145 -12.99 -1.00 0.19
N PRO A 146 -12.58 -1.64 1.30
CA PRO A 146 -13.07 -1.28 2.63
C PRO A 146 -12.56 0.06 3.18
N LEU A 147 -11.50 0.63 2.62
CA LEU A 147 -11.01 1.96 3.05
C LEU A 147 -11.64 3.13 2.28
N GLN A 148 -12.50 2.87 1.31
CA GLN A 148 -13.31 3.93 0.74
C GLN A 148 -14.31 4.46 1.76
N ARG A 149 -14.45 5.77 1.88
CA ARG A 149 -15.38 6.43 2.81
C ARG A 149 -16.85 6.12 2.53
N THR A 150 -17.16 5.74 1.30
CA THR A 150 -18.51 5.33 0.88
C THR A 150 -18.79 3.85 1.11
N TYR A 151 -17.79 3.06 1.55
CA TYR A 151 -17.99 1.65 1.84
C TYR A 151 -18.89 1.49 3.08
N PRO A 152 -20.04 0.75 2.98
CA PRO A 152 -20.95 0.59 4.09
C PRO A 152 -20.32 -0.23 5.22
N ALA A 153 -20.41 0.27 6.46
CA ALA A 153 -19.84 -0.41 7.62
C ALA A 153 -20.59 -1.71 8.00
N ASP A 154 -21.85 -1.81 7.58
CA ASP A 154 -22.75 -2.94 7.84
C ASP A 154 -22.84 -3.91 6.65
N ARG A 155 -22.03 -3.74 5.62
CA ARG A 155 -22.04 -4.60 4.44
C ARG A 155 -21.66 -6.03 4.79
N THR A 156 -22.56 -6.96 4.51
CA THR A 156 -22.29 -8.40 4.61
C THR A 156 -21.49 -8.85 3.38
N GLN A 157 -20.39 -9.54 3.61
CA GLN A 157 -19.57 -10.11 2.56
C GLN A 157 -20.02 -11.51 2.17
N PRO A 158 -19.71 -11.99 0.94
CA PRO A 158 -19.99 -13.36 0.55
C PRO A 158 -19.40 -14.37 1.54
N LEU A 159 -20.23 -15.36 1.90
CA LEU A 159 -19.75 -16.48 2.70
C LEU A 159 -18.85 -17.36 1.83
N VAL A 160 -17.60 -17.54 2.25
CA VAL A 160 -16.67 -18.46 1.60
C VAL A 160 -16.73 -19.79 2.34
N GLU A 161 -17.01 -20.87 1.60
CA GLU A 161 -17.00 -22.21 2.17
C GLU A 161 -15.58 -22.61 2.57
N TYR A 162 -15.48 -23.33 3.67
CA TYR A 162 -14.20 -23.90 4.09
C TYR A 162 -13.73 -24.93 3.06
N ARG A 163 -12.44 -24.97 2.82
CA ARG A 163 -11.84 -26.00 1.97
C ARG A 163 -12.13 -27.37 2.56
N THR A 164 -12.52 -28.30 1.70
CA THR A 164 -12.65 -29.72 2.09
C THR A 164 -11.29 -30.34 2.38
N GLU A 165 -11.25 -31.48 3.06
CA GLU A 165 -10.02 -32.23 3.33
C GLU A 165 -9.25 -32.56 2.04
N GLU A 166 -9.96 -32.91 1.00
CA GLU A 166 -9.40 -33.24 -0.31
C GLU A 166 -8.74 -32.04 -0.98
N GLU A 167 -9.38 -30.86 -0.93
CA GLU A 167 -8.85 -29.60 -1.48
C GLU A 167 -7.67 -29.05 -0.68
N ALA A 168 -7.66 -29.25 0.62
CA ALA A 168 -6.57 -28.81 1.50
C ALA A 168 -5.35 -29.72 1.41
N GLY A 169 -5.51 -30.97 0.92
CA GLY A 169 -4.44 -31.98 0.90
C GLY A 169 -3.95 -32.38 2.27
N LEU A 170 -4.70 -32.04 3.33
CA LEU A 170 -4.38 -32.29 4.72
C LEU A 170 -5.58 -32.95 5.40
N PRO A 171 -5.39 -34.09 6.07
CA PRO A 171 -6.47 -34.67 6.85
C PRO A 171 -6.84 -33.73 8.00
N LEU A 172 -8.11 -33.27 8.04
CA LEU A 172 -8.65 -32.33 9.05
C LEU A 172 -8.49 -32.83 10.49
N HIS A 173 -8.40 -34.15 10.70
CA HIS A 173 -8.16 -34.73 12.03
C HIS A 173 -6.79 -34.37 12.63
N LYS A 174 -5.86 -33.80 11.84
CA LYS A 174 -4.60 -33.24 12.34
C LYS A 174 -4.71 -31.78 12.76
N ILE A 175 -5.85 -31.13 12.49
CA ILE A 175 -6.17 -29.79 12.96
C ILE A 175 -7.09 -29.94 14.19
N GLU A 176 -6.62 -30.69 15.18
CA GLU A 176 -7.28 -30.67 16.47
C GLU A 176 -7.16 -29.25 17.05
N PRO A 177 -8.24 -28.71 17.61
CA PRO A 177 -8.14 -27.43 18.32
C PRO A 177 -7.08 -27.59 19.39
N PHE A 178 -6.23 -26.61 19.54
CA PHE A 178 -5.19 -26.58 20.56
C PHE A 178 -5.74 -27.08 21.88
N GLY A 179 -5.23 -28.20 22.38
CA GLY A 179 -5.60 -28.68 23.70
C GLY A 179 -5.26 -27.63 24.76
N PRO A 180 -5.90 -27.68 25.94
CA PRO A 180 -5.62 -26.73 27.01
C PRO A 180 -4.13 -26.66 27.39
N ASP A 181 -3.35 -27.68 27.05
CA ASP A 181 -1.91 -27.75 27.29
C ASP A 181 -1.03 -27.37 26.10
N GLU A 182 -1.58 -27.17 24.91
CA GLU A 182 -0.90 -26.72 23.72
C GLU A 182 -0.94 -25.19 23.56
N GLY A 183 -0.93 -24.51 24.68
CA GLY A 183 -0.91 -23.04 24.73
C GLY A 183 0.32 -22.48 24.01
N MET A 184 0.18 -21.25 23.52
CA MET A 184 1.27 -20.52 22.89
C MET A 184 2.57 -20.63 23.70
N PRO A 185 3.74 -20.73 23.04
CA PRO A 185 5.02 -20.94 23.70
C PRO A 185 5.41 -19.88 24.73
N PHE A 186 4.66 -18.78 24.81
CA PHE A 186 4.87 -17.68 25.76
C PHE A 186 4.16 -17.84 27.11
N GLY A 187 3.40 -18.90 27.35
CA GLY A 187 2.58 -19.06 28.56
C GLY A 187 2.99 -20.17 29.54
N ARG A 188 3.96 -20.99 29.24
CA ARG A 188 4.33 -22.10 30.13
C ARG A 188 5.42 -21.71 31.12
N LEU A 189 5.00 -21.35 32.29
CA LEU A 189 5.82 -21.34 33.50
C LEU A 189 5.62 -22.68 34.25
N GLY A 190 6.25 -23.75 33.79
CA GLY A 190 6.22 -25.02 34.51
C GLY A 190 6.82 -26.21 33.73
N PRO A 191 7.38 -27.22 34.41
CA PRO A 191 7.90 -28.40 33.74
C PRO A 191 6.75 -29.21 33.12
N HIS A 192 6.95 -29.65 31.88
CA HIS A 192 6.07 -30.62 31.22
C HIS A 192 5.79 -31.82 32.14
N PRO A 193 4.54 -32.23 32.33
CA PRO A 193 4.30 -33.54 32.89
C PRO A 193 4.94 -34.58 31.95
N ARG A 194 5.90 -35.31 32.45
CA ARG A 194 6.42 -36.47 31.76
C ARG A 194 5.27 -37.47 31.64
N THR A 195 4.82 -37.73 30.45
CA THR A 195 4.03 -38.92 30.18
C THR A 195 5.01 -40.07 30.24
N ASP A 196 5.07 -40.75 31.39
CA ASP A 196 5.68 -42.04 31.47
C ASP A 196 4.91 -42.98 30.55
N ARG A 197 5.50 -43.28 29.43
CA ARG A 197 5.05 -44.37 28.58
C ARG A 197 5.84 -45.56 29.01
N ASP A 198 5.17 -46.44 29.77
CA ASP A 198 5.53 -47.82 29.88
C ASP A 198 5.32 -48.56 28.56
#